data_27f6179b2f2bbca2f34d09f8c59fa10c
#
_entry.id   27f6179b2f2bbca2f34d09f8c59fa10c
#
_cell.length_a   1.000
_cell.length_b   1.000
_cell.length_c   1.000
_cell.angle_alpha   90.00
_cell.angle_beta   90.00
_cell.angle_gamma   90.00
#
_symmetry.space_group_name_H-M   'P 1'
#
loop_
_entity.id
_entity.type
_entity.pdbx_description
1 polymer ?
#
loop_
_entity_poly.entity_id
_entity_poly.type
_entity_poly.pdbx_seq_one_letter_code
_entity_poly.pdbx_strand_id
1 'polypeptide(L)'
;MKNKPLSGLPFEWMIGLRYTLSRRKGRSDGFVSFISAMSMASIALGVMALIIVLSVMNGFQKEVRDKMLSVLSHAEVLSIGAPIPDWQKTAAELKKQQPEIIGAAPFLRGQGLLTSGTNVRGVQLNGIDPETESQVSDVAKNMKIGRLSDLKPGEFKIILGTDLARMLGVIPGEKVNVMVPQGQFTPAGTMPRMRQFTVAGVFNSGHYEFDSAMSFINLTDAEKLMRTQTPGGIRLKLSNMQDAPRVAAELNNQMPPGLLATDWSRQNRTWFAAV
;
A
#
# COMPACT_ATOMS: atom_id res chain seq x y z
N MET A 1 61.74 -14.92 -10.25
CA MET A 1 60.37 -14.63 -10.64
C MET A 1 60.14 -13.12 -10.45
N LYS A 2 59.93 -12.40 -11.55
CA LYS A 2 59.79 -10.93 -11.56
C LYS A 2 58.46 -10.52 -10.93
N ASN A 3 58.51 -9.76 -9.83
CA ASN A 3 57.35 -9.09 -9.25
C ASN A 3 56.78 -8.12 -10.27
N LYS A 4 55.59 -8.39 -10.80
CA LYS A 4 54.80 -7.39 -11.49
C LYS A 4 54.35 -6.33 -10.47
N PRO A 5 54.49 -5.04 -10.72
CA PRO A 5 53.97 -4.01 -9.84
C PRO A 5 52.41 -4.05 -9.88
N LEU A 6 51.77 -4.14 -8.72
CA LEU A 6 50.34 -3.99 -8.48
C LEU A 6 49.94 -2.50 -8.63
N SER A 7 50.24 -1.90 -9.79
CA SER A 7 49.99 -0.49 -10.10
C SER A 7 48.50 -0.32 -10.53
N GLY A 8 47.60 -0.24 -9.58
CA GLY A 8 46.16 -0.02 -9.82
C GLY A 8 45.30 -0.17 -8.58
N LEU A 9 45.87 -0.65 -7.50
CA LEU A 9 45.14 -0.77 -6.24
C LEU A 9 45.34 0.47 -5.35
N PRO A 10 44.35 0.92 -4.58
CA PRO A 10 44.53 1.96 -3.56
C PRO A 10 45.68 1.62 -2.62
N PHE A 11 46.41 2.64 -2.16
CA PHE A 11 47.63 2.50 -1.35
C PHE A 11 47.41 1.66 -0.09
N GLU A 12 46.26 1.74 0.52
CA GLU A 12 45.87 1.01 1.71
C GLU A 12 45.82 -0.50 1.43
N TRP A 13 45.31 -0.92 0.27
CA TRP A 13 45.26 -2.33 -0.15
C TRP A 13 46.69 -2.87 -0.43
N MET A 14 47.52 -2.05 -0.99
CA MET A 14 48.89 -2.46 -1.30
C MET A 14 49.70 -2.68 -0.01
N ILE A 15 49.56 -1.82 0.99
CA ILE A 15 50.18 -1.98 2.31
C ILE A 15 49.60 -3.19 3.02
N GLY A 16 48.25 -3.32 3.11
CA GLY A 16 47.58 -4.43 3.76
C GLY A 16 48.01 -5.79 3.19
N LEU A 17 47.98 -5.95 1.85
CA LEU A 17 48.46 -7.15 1.17
C LEU A 17 49.92 -7.45 1.40
N ARG A 18 50.78 -6.40 1.42
CA ARG A 18 52.19 -6.57 1.66
C ARG A 18 52.51 -7.03 3.08
N TYR A 19 51.80 -6.54 4.09
CA TYR A 19 51.96 -6.98 5.48
C TYR A 19 51.42 -8.35 5.74
N THR A 20 50.29 -8.73 5.17
CA THR A 20 49.68 -10.07 5.34
C THR A 20 50.39 -11.14 4.53
N LEU A 21 50.96 -10.82 3.35
CA LEU A 21 51.68 -11.77 2.49
C LEU A 21 53.19 -11.79 2.72
N SER A 22 53.74 -10.94 3.63
CA SER A 22 55.17 -10.87 3.93
C SER A 22 55.62 -12.12 4.69
N ARG A 23 56.10 -13.10 3.94
CA ARG A 23 56.84 -14.26 4.50
C ARG A 23 58.22 -13.80 4.98
N ARG A 24 58.36 -13.58 6.28
CA ARG A 24 59.72 -13.60 6.90
C ARG A 24 60.21 -15.04 6.95
N LYS A 25 61.47 -15.25 6.53
CA LYS A 25 62.15 -16.55 6.54
C LYS A 25 62.47 -17.00 7.99
N GLY A 26 61.49 -17.52 8.70
CA GLY A 26 61.71 -18.14 10.02
C GLY A 26 60.72 -19.29 10.23
N ARG A 27 61.19 -20.38 10.80
CA ARG A 27 60.43 -21.67 10.97
C ARG A 27 59.23 -21.54 11.93
N SER A 28 59.09 -20.41 12.63
CA SER A 28 58.04 -20.14 13.61
C SER A 28 56.84 -19.36 13.03
N ASP A 29 56.99 -18.73 11.83
CA ASP A 29 56.02 -17.73 11.35
C ASP A 29 54.83 -18.32 10.58
N GLY A 30 54.85 -19.59 10.22
CA GLY A 30 53.76 -20.24 9.48
C GLY A 30 52.46 -20.33 10.28
N PHE A 31 52.56 -20.58 11.59
CA PHE A 31 51.40 -20.71 12.48
C PHE A 31 50.74 -19.35 12.74
N VAL A 32 51.52 -18.31 12.99
CA VAL A 32 50.99 -16.94 13.19
C VAL A 32 50.36 -16.42 11.92
N SER A 33 50.96 -16.66 10.75
CA SER A 33 50.37 -16.28 9.45
C SER A 33 49.05 -17.03 9.17
N PHE A 34 48.96 -18.31 9.53
CA PHE A 34 47.76 -19.12 9.43
C PHE A 34 46.64 -18.56 10.33
N ILE A 35 46.92 -18.29 11.60
CA ILE A 35 45.93 -17.71 12.53
C ILE A 35 45.43 -16.34 12.03
N SER A 36 46.35 -15.52 11.58
CA SER A 36 45.97 -14.18 11.04
C SER A 36 45.08 -14.30 9.79
N ALA A 37 45.41 -15.21 8.86
CA ALA A 37 44.59 -15.45 7.68
C ALA A 37 43.21 -16.01 8.04
N MET A 38 43.13 -16.93 8.99
CA MET A 38 41.88 -17.53 9.48
C MET A 38 41.02 -16.48 10.19
N SER A 39 41.64 -15.63 11.02
CA SER A 39 40.93 -14.50 11.68
C SER A 39 40.37 -13.51 10.67
N MET A 40 41.16 -13.12 9.66
CA MET A 40 40.66 -12.25 8.59
C MET A 40 39.53 -12.89 7.78
N ALA A 41 39.67 -14.17 7.45
CA ALA A 41 38.61 -14.90 6.73
C ALA A 41 37.31 -14.98 7.55
N SER A 42 37.41 -15.19 8.86
CA SER A 42 36.23 -15.22 9.76
C SER A 42 35.55 -13.86 9.83
N ILE A 43 36.31 -12.78 9.95
CA ILE A 43 35.77 -11.42 9.96
C ILE A 43 35.13 -11.09 8.60
N ALA A 44 35.80 -11.42 7.49
CA ALA A 44 35.28 -11.19 6.15
C ALA A 44 33.97 -11.97 5.91
N LEU A 45 33.89 -13.22 6.34
CA LEU A 45 32.67 -14.03 6.29
C LEU A 45 31.55 -13.42 7.14
N GLY A 46 31.85 -12.96 8.35
CA GLY A 46 30.88 -12.32 9.22
C GLY A 46 30.31 -11.02 8.62
N VAL A 47 31.18 -10.17 8.09
CA VAL A 47 30.76 -8.94 7.42
C VAL A 47 29.97 -9.24 6.14
N MET A 48 30.40 -10.22 5.35
CA MET A 48 29.68 -10.66 4.15
C MET A 48 28.27 -11.17 4.50
N ALA A 49 28.14 -12.01 5.51
CA ALA A 49 26.85 -12.50 5.98
C ALA A 49 25.93 -11.35 6.42
N LEU A 50 26.47 -10.39 7.18
CA LEU A 50 25.73 -9.20 7.63
C LEU A 50 25.23 -8.37 6.44
N ILE A 51 26.10 -8.09 5.46
CA ILE A 51 25.72 -7.33 4.25
C ILE A 51 24.64 -8.06 3.48
N ILE A 52 24.72 -9.38 3.31
CA ILE A 52 23.72 -10.18 2.61
C ILE A 52 22.38 -10.08 3.33
N VAL A 53 22.35 -10.29 4.65
CA VAL A 53 21.12 -10.24 5.45
C VAL A 53 20.49 -8.87 5.36
N LEU A 54 21.27 -7.78 5.54
CA LEU A 54 20.76 -6.42 5.47
C LEU A 54 20.26 -6.09 4.05
N SER A 55 20.94 -6.54 3.00
CA SER A 55 20.53 -6.31 1.62
C SER A 55 19.21 -7.02 1.29
N VAL A 56 19.07 -8.28 1.74
CA VAL A 56 17.83 -9.05 1.57
C VAL A 56 16.68 -8.39 2.35
N MET A 57 16.93 -8.00 3.60
CA MET A 57 15.93 -7.34 4.43
C MET A 57 15.46 -6.00 3.81
N ASN A 58 16.40 -5.15 3.38
CA ASN A 58 16.06 -3.89 2.73
C ASN A 58 15.30 -4.11 1.41
N GLY A 59 15.70 -5.10 0.61
CA GLY A 59 15.00 -5.48 -0.62
C GLY A 59 13.57 -5.97 -0.35
N PHE A 60 13.42 -6.82 0.65
CA PHE A 60 12.11 -7.34 1.06
C PHE A 60 11.19 -6.23 1.58
N GLN A 61 11.68 -5.36 2.47
CA GLN A 61 10.90 -4.22 2.99
C GLN A 61 10.44 -3.29 1.87
N LYS A 62 11.30 -3.03 0.90
CA LYS A 62 10.95 -2.21 -0.27
C LYS A 62 9.87 -2.87 -1.10
N GLU A 63 10.03 -4.14 -1.47
CA GLU A 63 9.07 -4.89 -2.29
C GLU A 63 7.69 -4.98 -1.64
N VAL A 64 7.66 -5.29 -0.33
CA VAL A 64 6.40 -5.35 0.44
C VAL A 64 5.73 -3.99 0.48
N ARG A 65 6.50 -2.92 0.74
CA ARG A 65 5.99 -1.55 0.76
C ARG A 65 5.39 -1.16 -0.60
N ASP A 66 6.13 -1.39 -1.68
CA ASP A 66 5.70 -1.02 -3.03
C ASP A 66 4.40 -1.77 -3.43
N LYS A 67 4.27 -3.04 -3.06
CA LYS A 67 3.04 -3.82 -3.27
C LYS A 67 1.86 -3.33 -2.44
N MET A 68 2.05 -3.02 -1.16
CA MET A 68 0.99 -2.46 -0.32
C MET A 68 0.47 -1.14 -0.87
N LEU A 69 1.38 -0.28 -1.31
CA LEU A 69 1.06 1.06 -1.80
C LEU A 69 0.49 1.08 -3.23
N SER A 70 0.51 -0.05 -3.92
CA SER A 70 -0.14 -0.17 -5.24
C SER A 70 -1.67 -0.06 -5.18
N VAL A 71 -2.28 -0.34 -4.02
CA VAL A 71 -3.74 -0.27 -3.80
C VAL A 71 -4.13 0.93 -2.95
N LEU A 72 -3.19 1.45 -2.15
CA LEU A 72 -3.43 2.59 -1.26
C LEU A 72 -3.01 3.89 -1.92
N SER A 73 -3.75 4.96 -1.63
CA SER A 73 -3.35 6.33 -1.98
C SER A 73 -2.20 6.81 -1.10
N HIS A 74 -1.41 7.77 -1.60
CA HIS A 74 -0.28 8.32 -0.84
C HIS A 74 -0.74 9.11 0.38
N ALA A 75 -1.82 9.87 0.26
CA ALA A 75 -2.48 10.59 1.34
C ALA A 75 -4.00 10.63 1.10
N GLU A 76 -4.75 10.91 2.14
CA GLU A 76 -6.20 11.06 2.08
C GLU A 76 -6.61 12.28 2.91
N VAL A 77 -7.57 13.03 2.39
CA VAL A 77 -8.29 14.06 3.15
C VAL A 77 -9.64 13.47 3.53
N LEU A 78 -9.86 13.27 4.82
CA LEU A 78 -11.06 12.68 5.38
C LEU A 78 -12.04 13.77 5.82
N SER A 79 -13.33 13.55 5.59
CA SER A 79 -14.41 14.33 6.18
C SER A 79 -14.69 13.84 7.60
N ILE A 80 -14.44 14.69 8.60
CA ILE A 80 -14.74 14.44 10.00
C ILE A 80 -15.82 15.42 10.46
N GLY A 81 -17.02 15.27 9.89
CA GLY A 81 -18.16 16.11 10.25
C GLY A 81 -18.41 17.33 9.34
N ALA A 82 -17.52 17.68 8.44
CA ALA A 82 -17.74 18.66 7.40
C ALA A 82 -18.00 17.96 6.06
N PRO A 83 -19.15 18.14 5.41
CA PRO A 83 -19.40 17.53 4.10
C PRO A 83 -18.45 18.13 3.05
N ILE A 84 -18.11 17.33 2.03
CA ILE A 84 -17.32 17.75 0.86
C ILE A 84 -18.28 17.79 -0.35
N PRO A 85 -19.14 18.81 -0.50
CA PRO A 85 -20.17 18.82 -1.53
C PRO A 85 -19.58 18.97 -2.94
N ASP A 86 -18.48 19.69 -3.08
CA ASP A 86 -17.76 19.90 -4.33
C ASP A 86 -16.31 19.44 -4.14
N TRP A 87 -16.10 18.15 -4.30
CA TRP A 87 -14.78 17.56 -4.14
C TRP A 87 -13.80 18.04 -5.21
N GLN A 88 -14.27 18.38 -6.42
CA GLN A 88 -13.42 18.88 -7.51
C GLN A 88 -12.81 20.23 -7.14
N LYS A 89 -13.63 21.13 -6.60
CA LYS A 89 -13.16 22.44 -6.12
C LYS A 89 -12.17 22.27 -4.97
N THR A 90 -12.51 21.44 -3.99
CA THR A 90 -11.60 21.12 -2.87
C THR A 90 -10.28 20.54 -3.37
N ALA A 91 -10.32 19.59 -4.29
CA ALA A 91 -9.13 18.99 -4.88
C ALA A 91 -8.28 20.02 -5.65
N ALA A 92 -8.92 20.96 -6.36
CA ALA A 92 -8.22 22.04 -7.06
C ALA A 92 -7.53 23.01 -6.08
N GLU A 93 -8.17 23.32 -4.96
CA GLU A 93 -7.59 24.13 -3.89
C GLU A 93 -6.39 23.43 -3.23
N LEU A 94 -6.51 22.15 -2.93
CA LEU A 94 -5.42 21.32 -2.39
C LEU A 94 -4.21 21.27 -3.35
N LYS A 95 -4.45 21.10 -4.65
CA LYS A 95 -3.38 21.12 -5.67
C LYS A 95 -2.69 22.49 -5.80
N LYS A 96 -3.41 23.58 -5.56
CA LYS A 96 -2.80 24.93 -5.53
C LYS A 96 -1.93 25.13 -4.29
N GLN A 97 -2.36 24.62 -3.14
CA GLN A 97 -1.61 24.72 -1.89
C GLN A 97 -0.37 23.82 -1.90
N GLN A 98 -0.49 22.65 -2.53
CA GLN A 98 0.57 21.63 -2.58
C GLN A 98 0.77 21.15 -4.03
N PRO A 99 1.71 21.75 -4.78
CA PRO A 99 1.98 21.39 -6.19
C PRO A 99 2.45 19.95 -6.39
N GLU A 100 2.89 19.29 -5.32
CA GLU A 100 3.29 17.88 -5.31
C GLU A 100 2.11 16.92 -5.51
N ILE A 101 0.87 17.39 -5.35
CA ILE A 101 -0.35 16.61 -5.57
C ILE A 101 -0.61 16.50 -7.08
N ILE A 102 -0.29 15.36 -7.66
CA ILE A 102 -0.45 15.07 -9.09
C ILE A 102 -1.80 14.46 -9.45
N GLY A 103 -2.48 13.83 -8.48
CA GLY A 103 -3.79 13.18 -8.67
C GLY A 103 -4.69 13.36 -7.45
N ALA A 104 -6.00 13.42 -7.69
CA ALA A 104 -7.03 13.45 -6.66
C ALA A 104 -8.27 12.71 -7.13
N ALA A 105 -8.89 11.92 -6.24
CA ALA A 105 -10.13 11.19 -6.51
C ALA A 105 -11.03 11.16 -5.27
N PRO A 106 -12.35 11.28 -5.43
CA PRO A 106 -13.29 11.16 -4.33
C PRO A 106 -13.45 9.69 -3.93
N PHE A 107 -13.68 9.44 -2.65
CA PHE A 107 -14.02 8.10 -2.19
C PHE A 107 -15.01 8.13 -1.04
N LEU A 108 -15.69 6.99 -0.87
CA LEU A 108 -16.52 6.71 0.29
C LEU A 108 -16.15 5.34 0.84
N ARG A 109 -15.69 5.29 2.07
CA ARG A 109 -15.28 4.04 2.73
C ARG A 109 -16.32 3.64 3.77
N GLY A 110 -16.69 2.36 3.75
CA GLY A 110 -17.57 1.76 4.74
C GLY A 110 -17.18 0.32 5.04
N GLN A 111 -17.69 -0.20 6.14
CA GLN A 111 -17.59 -1.62 6.47
C GLN A 111 -18.92 -2.29 6.23
N GLY A 112 -18.89 -3.53 5.79
CA GLY A 112 -20.07 -4.30 5.52
C GLY A 112 -19.83 -5.80 5.58
N LEU A 113 -20.90 -6.54 5.34
CA LEU A 113 -20.87 -7.99 5.17
C LEU A 113 -21.27 -8.31 3.73
N LEU A 114 -20.50 -9.18 3.08
CA LEU A 114 -20.89 -9.81 1.82
C LEU A 114 -21.42 -11.22 2.10
N THR A 115 -22.53 -11.55 1.47
CA THR A 115 -23.12 -12.89 1.58
C THR A 115 -23.40 -13.48 0.20
N SER A 116 -23.06 -14.76 0.05
CA SER A 116 -23.38 -15.59 -1.12
C SER A 116 -23.72 -16.99 -0.64
N GLY A 117 -24.99 -17.40 -0.81
CA GLY A 117 -25.48 -18.64 -0.20
C GLY A 117 -25.28 -18.64 1.31
N THR A 118 -24.54 -19.62 1.81
CA THR A 118 -24.19 -19.76 3.25
C THR A 118 -22.89 -19.03 3.64
N ASN A 119 -22.14 -18.56 2.67
CA ASN A 119 -20.86 -17.89 2.93
C ASN A 119 -21.08 -16.42 3.31
N VAL A 120 -20.47 -16.01 4.42
CA VAL A 120 -20.51 -14.62 4.94
C VAL A 120 -19.11 -14.14 5.21
N ARG A 121 -18.75 -12.92 4.73
CA ARG A 121 -17.45 -12.29 4.95
C ARG A 121 -17.61 -10.81 5.30
N GLY A 122 -16.84 -10.37 6.31
CA GLY A 122 -16.66 -8.95 6.59
C GLY A 122 -15.76 -8.33 5.52
N VAL A 123 -16.15 -7.14 5.03
CA VAL A 123 -15.42 -6.47 3.97
C VAL A 123 -15.36 -4.97 4.20
N GLN A 124 -14.30 -4.37 3.67
CA GLN A 124 -14.21 -2.93 3.47
C GLN A 124 -14.77 -2.60 2.08
N LEU A 125 -15.87 -1.85 2.07
CA LEU A 125 -16.47 -1.33 0.86
C LEU A 125 -15.82 0.01 0.50
N ASN A 126 -15.28 0.12 -0.71
CA ASN A 126 -14.72 1.34 -1.24
C ASN A 126 -15.58 1.82 -2.42
N GLY A 127 -16.37 2.88 -2.18
CA GLY A 127 -17.07 3.61 -3.23
C GLY A 127 -16.07 4.53 -3.94
N ILE A 128 -15.90 4.35 -5.23
CA ILE A 128 -14.92 5.06 -6.05
C ILE A 128 -15.55 5.58 -7.34
N ASP A 129 -14.98 6.62 -7.89
CA ASP A 129 -15.22 7.03 -9.26
C ASP A 129 -14.13 6.40 -10.16
N PRO A 130 -14.50 5.45 -11.05
CA PRO A 130 -13.54 4.70 -11.87
C PRO A 130 -12.63 5.56 -12.75
N GLU A 131 -13.10 6.73 -13.19
CA GLU A 131 -12.34 7.61 -14.08
C GLU A 131 -11.20 8.31 -13.33
N THR A 132 -11.48 8.78 -12.13
CA THR A 132 -10.50 9.52 -11.32
C THR A 132 -9.66 8.59 -10.44
N GLU A 133 -10.19 7.45 -10.02
CA GLU A 133 -9.47 6.48 -9.18
C GLU A 133 -8.20 5.97 -9.86
N SER A 134 -8.22 5.76 -11.17
CA SER A 134 -7.04 5.33 -11.94
C SER A 134 -5.86 6.32 -11.87
N GLN A 135 -6.11 7.57 -11.50
CA GLN A 135 -5.08 8.59 -11.32
C GLN A 135 -4.39 8.51 -9.96
N VAL A 136 -5.03 7.92 -8.95
CA VAL A 136 -4.56 7.91 -7.56
C VAL A 136 -4.16 6.54 -7.04
N SER A 137 -4.68 5.46 -7.63
CA SER A 137 -4.36 4.08 -7.25
C SER A 137 -4.05 3.20 -8.46
N ASP A 138 -3.34 2.11 -8.24
CA ASP A 138 -3.02 1.14 -9.28
C ASP A 138 -4.00 -0.05 -9.31
N VAL A 139 -5.18 0.07 -8.66
CA VAL A 139 -6.21 -0.99 -8.67
C VAL A 139 -6.59 -1.37 -10.09
N ALA A 140 -6.69 -0.39 -11.00
CA ALA A 140 -7.00 -0.65 -12.41
C ALA A 140 -5.95 -1.55 -13.09
N LYS A 141 -4.68 -1.45 -12.72
CA LYS A 141 -3.58 -2.29 -13.23
C LYS A 141 -3.60 -3.70 -12.64
N ASN A 142 -4.16 -3.82 -11.45
CA ASN A 142 -4.22 -5.06 -10.69
C ASN A 142 -5.47 -5.90 -10.99
N MET A 143 -6.31 -5.48 -11.93
CA MET A 143 -7.48 -6.25 -12.36
C MET A 143 -7.04 -7.56 -13.04
N LYS A 144 -7.65 -8.68 -12.63
CA LYS A 144 -7.46 -10.01 -13.25
C LYS A 144 -8.59 -10.35 -14.20
N ILE A 145 -9.83 -10.00 -13.83
CA ILE A 145 -11.02 -10.23 -14.65
C ILE A 145 -11.89 -8.97 -14.55
N GLY A 146 -12.45 -8.51 -15.65
CA GLY A 146 -13.24 -7.29 -15.73
C GLY A 146 -12.35 -6.03 -15.77
N ARG A 147 -12.98 -4.87 -15.69
CA ARG A 147 -12.33 -3.56 -15.72
C ARG A 147 -12.92 -2.67 -14.63
N LEU A 148 -12.14 -1.73 -14.13
CA LEU A 148 -12.62 -0.74 -13.16
C LEU A 148 -13.78 0.11 -13.74
N SER A 149 -13.73 0.41 -15.05
CA SER A 149 -14.78 1.12 -15.79
C SER A 149 -16.12 0.38 -15.90
N ASP A 150 -16.18 -0.90 -15.52
CA ASP A 150 -17.43 -1.66 -15.49
C ASP A 150 -18.32 -1.27 -14.29
N LEU A 151 -17.77 -0.52 -13.33
CA LEU A 151 -18.51 0.04 -12.20
C LEU A 151 -19.28 1.30 -12.63
N LYS A 152 -20.40 1.13 -13.33
CA LYS A 152 -21.24 2.26 -13.76
C LYS A 152 -22.24 2.66 -12.68
N PRO A 153 -22.57 3.97 -12.57
CA PRO A 153 -23.56 4.45 -11.61
C PRO A 153 -24.94 3.79 -11.83
N GLY A 154 -25.57 3.32 -10.75
CA GLY A 154 -26.91 2.74 -10.76
C GLY A 154 -27.01 1.27 -11.17
N GLU A 155 -25.91 0.65 -11.63
CA GLU A 155 -25.90 -0.76 -12.04
C GLU A 155 -25.66 -1.72 -10.86
N PHE A 156 -25.27 -1.22 -9.69
CA PHE A 156 -24.95 -1.99 -8.50
C PHE A 156 -23.99 -3.14 -8.80
N LYS A 157 -22.87 -2.81 -9.39
CA LYS A 157 -21.78 -3.72 -9.67
C LYS A 157 -20.68 -3.63 -8.59
N ILE A 158 -20.01 -4.75 -8.34
CA ILE A 158 -18.95 -4.85 -7.34
C ILE A 158 -17.74 -5.58 -7.92
N ILE A 159 -16.55 -5.09 -7.60
CA ILE A 159 -15.27 -5.75 -7.84
C ILE A 159 -14.75 -6.28 -6.52
N LEU A 160 -14.32 -7.55 -6.51
CA LEU A 160 -13.86 -8.24 -5.31
C LEU A 160 -12.37 -8.56 -5.42
N GLY A 161 -11.70 -8.63 -4.28
CA GLY A 161 -10.36 -9.23 -4.24
C GLY A 161 -10.40 -10.73 -4.55
N THR A 162 -9.34 -11.27 -5.10
CA THR A 162 -9.25 -12.67 -5.52
C THR A 162 -9.58 -13.65 -4.39
N ASP A 163 -9.02 -13.42 -3.21
CA ASP A 163 -9.23 -14.30 -2.06
C ASP A 163 -10.63 -14.17 -1.50
N LEU A 164 -11.20 -12.95 -1.52
CA LEU A 164 -12.58 -12.68 -1.11
C LEU A 164 -13.58 -13.39 -2.03
N ALA A 165 -13.41 -13.30 -3.35
CA ALA A 165 -14.25 -13.99 -4.33
C ALA A 165 -14.19 -15.51 -4.14
N ARG A 166 -12.98 -16.06 -3.90
CA ARG A 166 -12.79 -17.49 -3.60
C ARG A 166 -13.48 -17.92 -2.32
N MET A 167 -13.35 -17.12 -1.24
CA MET A 167 -13.99 -17.43 0.05
C MET A 167 -15.51 -17.34 0.02
N LEU A 168 -16.07 -16.49 -0.84
CA LEU A 168 -17.51 -16.37 -1.07
C LEU A 168 -18.03 -17.44 -2.05
N GLY A 169 -17.13 -18.08 -2.82
CA GLY A 169 -17.49 -19.05 -3.84
C GLY A 169 -18.18 -18.41 -5.03
N VAL A 170 -17.76 -17.19 -5.44
CA VAL A 170 -18.41 -16.44 -6.53
C VAL A 170 -17.45 -16.11 -7.66
N ILE A 171 -18.02 -16.05 -8.87
CA ILE A 171 -17.33 -15.64 -10.09
C ILE A 171 -17.99 -14.39 -10.69
N PRO A 172 -17.31 -13.66 -11.60
CA PRO A 172 -17.91 -12.55 -12.33
C PRO A 172 -19.21 -12.95 -13.05
N GLY A 173 -20.24 -12.09 -12.92
CA GLY A 173 -21.59 -12.32 -13.38
C GLY A 173 -22.55 -12.80 -12.28
N GLU A 174 -22.06 -13.37 -11.21
CA GLU A 174 -22.89 -13.83 -10.09
C GLU A 174 -23.28 -12.68 -9.15
N LYS A 175 -24.26 -12.93 -8.32
CA LYS A 175 -24.83 -11.94 -7.41
C LYS A 175 -24.40 -12.19 -5.97
N VAL A 176 -24.05 -11.10 -5.28
CA VAL A 176 -23.74 -11.08 -3.85
C VAL A 176 -24.63 -10.07 -3.15
N ASN A 177 -25.01 -10.35 -1.90
CA ASN A 177 -25.72 -9.37 -1.09
C ASN A 177 -24.72 -8.61 -0.24
N VAL A 178 -24.78 -7.29 -0.32
CA VAL A 178 -24.00 -6.35 0.49
C VAL A 178 -24.88 -5.86 1.62
N MET A 179 -24.43 -6.04 2.85
CA MET A 179 -25.09 -5.56 4.06
C MET A 179 -24.19 -4.55 4.75
N VAL A 180 -24.74 -3.38 5.09
CA VAL A 180 -24.04 -2.35 5.87
C VAL A 180 -24.72 -2.14 7.23
N PRO A 181 -23.92 -1.98 8.32
CA PRO A 181 -24.48 -1.88 9.66
C PRO A 181 -25.25 -0.59 9.93
N GLN A 182 -25.00 0.47 9.13
CA GLN A 182 -25.73 1.74 9.23
C GLN A 182 -27.19 1.53 8.80
N GLY A 183 -27.99 1.02 9.72
CA GLY A 183 -29.38 0.69 9.50
C GLY A 183 -30.35 1.86 9.67
N GLN A 184 -31.63 1.60 9.41
CA GLN A 184 -32.73 2.47 9.83
C GLN A 184 -33.17 2.11 11.24
N PHE A 185 -33.36 3.13 12.08
CA PHE A 185 -34.10 2.93 13.33
C PHE A 185 -35.55 2.71 12.98
N THR A 186 -36.07 1.52 13.31
CA THR A 186 -37.47 1.18 13.20
C THR A 186 -38.03 0.92 14.60
N PRO A 187 -39.36 0.95 14.81
CA PRO A 187 -39.92 0.58 16.09
C PRO A 187 -39.54 -0.83 16.56
N ALA A 188 -39.15 -1.71 15.65
CA ALA A 188 -38.65 -3.06 15.91
C ALA A 188 -37.14 -3.17 16.15
N GLY A 189 -36.41 -2.04 16.13
CA GLY A 189 -34.95 -1.98 16.30
C GLY A 189 -34.21 -1.49 15.05
N THR A 190 -32.90 -1.55 15.08
CA THR A 190 -32.06 -1.15 13.95
C THR A 190 -31.99 -2.28 12.93
N MET A 191 -32.53 -2.06 11.73
CA MET A 191 -32.42 -3.01 10.61
C MET A 191 -31.25 -2.64 9.73
N PRO A 192 -30.27 -3.54 9.49
CA PRO A 192 -29.17 -3.28 8.58
C PRO A 192 -29.70 -3.12 7.16
N ARG A 193 -29.01 -2.34 6.36
CA ARG A 193 -29.32 -2.17 4.94
C ARG A 193 -28.68 -3.25 4.13
N MET A 194 -29.46 -3.80 3.22
CA MET A 194 -29.02 -4.85 2.31
C MET A 194 -29.33 -4.44 0.87
N ARG A 195 -28.37 -4.68 0.00
CA ARG A 195 -28.53 -4.50 -1.45
C ARG A 195 -27.80 -5.61 -2.20
N GLN A 196 -28.40 -6.08 -3.26
CA GLN A 196 -27.79 -7.06 -4.15
C GLN A 196 -26.91 -6.34 -5.19
N PHE A 197 -25.69 -6.86 -5.36
CA PHE A 197 -24.71 -6.41 -6.35
C PHE A 197 -24.33 -7.55 -7.27
N THR A 198 -23.99 -7.24 -8.52
CA THR A 198 -23.44 -8.19 -9.49
C THR A 198 -21.93 -8.08 -9.49
N VAL A 199 -21.22 -9.19 -9.37
CA VAL A 199 -19.77 -9.23 -9.44
C VAL A 199 -19.33 -8.89 -10.87
N ALA A 200 -18.69 -7.72 -11.06
CA ALA A 200 -18.22 -7.24 -12.35
C ALA A 200 -16.80 -7.70 -12.66
N GLY A 201 -16.01 -7.98 -11.63
CA GLY A 201 -14.63 -8.35 -11.82
C GLY A 201 -13.92 -8.74 -10.54
N VAL A 202 -12.66 -9.13 -10.71
CA VAL A 202 -11.78 -9.56 -9.61
C VAL A 202 -10.43 -8.90 -9.78
N PHE A 203 -9.89 -8.32 -8.69
CA PHE A 203 -8.55 -7.77 -8.64
C PHE A 203 -7.63 -8.61 -7.76
N ASN A 204 -6.32 -8.46 -7.98
CA ASN A 204 -5.28 -9.10 -7.16
C ASN A 204 -4.14 -8.11 -6.93
N SER A 205 -4.01 -7.62 -5.71
CA SER A 205 -2.94 -6.72 -5.31
C SER A 205 -1.63 -7.46 -5.01
N GLY A 206 -1.70 -8.77 -4.83
CA GLY A 206 -0.62 -9.60 -4.32
C GLY A 206 -0.44 -9.51 -2.81
N HIS A 207 -1.39 -8.87 -2.11
CA HIS A 207 -1.41 -8.76 -0.65
C HIS A 207 -2.69 -9.37 -0.09
N TYR A 208 -2.54 -10.47 0.66
CA TYR A 208 -3.68 -11.26 1.14
C TYR A 208 -4.71 -10.44 1.92
N GLU A 209 -4.27 -9.52 2.79
CA GLU A 209 -5.18 -8.70 3.60
C GLU A 209 -6.10 -7.83 2.73
N PHE A 210 -5.59 -7.26 1.65
CA PHE A 210 -6.40 -6.48 0.72
C PHE A 210 -7.26 -7.38 -0.17
N ASP A 211 -6.67 -8.46 -0.67
CA ASP A 211 -7.35 -9.38 -1.58
C ASP A 211 -8.46 -10.19 -0.89
N SER A 212 -8.40 -10.32 0.45
CA SER A 212 -9.40 -11.03 1.26
C SER A 212 -10.47 -10.15 1.88
N ALA A 213 -10.25 -8.83 1.97
CA ALA A 213 -11.14 -7.94 2.72
C ALA A 213 -11.60 -6.69 1.96
N MET A 214 -11.01 -6.36 0.80
CA MET A 214 -11.39 -5.17 0.04
C MET A 214 -12.36 -5.47 -1.09
N SER A 215 -13.29 -4.53 -1.32
CA SER A 215 -14.16 -4.50 -2.48
C SER A 215 -14.36 -3.07 -2.98
N PHE A 216 -14.64 -2.94 -4.28
CA PHE A 216 -14.87 -1.66 -4.94
C PHE A 216 -16.26 -1.64 -5.56
N ILE A 217 -16.98 -0.53 -5.36
CA ILE A 217 -18.28 -0.24 -5.96
C ILE A 217 -18.27 1.18 -6.52
N ASN A 218 -19.21 1.52 -7.39
CA ASN A 218 -19.33 2.89 -7.87
C ASN A 218 -19.67 3.83 -6.71
N LEU A 219 -19.09 5.03 -6.69
CA LEU A 219 -19.27 6.05 -5.64
C LEU A 219 -20.76 6.39 -5.45
N THR A 220 -21.51 6.63 -6.54
CA THR A 220 -22.94 6.93 -6.46
C THR A 220 -23.76 5.79 -5.85
N ASP A 221 -23.38 4.53 -6.12
CA ASP A 221 -24.04 3.37 -5.56
C ASP A 221 -23.69 3.18 -4.07
N ALA A 222 -22.44 3.53 -3.70
CA ALA A 222 -22.02 3.58 -2.30
C ALA A 222 -22.78 4.65 -1.51
N GLU A 223 -22.94 5.85 -2.08
CA GLU A 223 -23.72 6.93 -1.49
C GLU A 223 -25.18 6.52 -1.24
N LYS A 224 -25.81 5.87 -2.23
CA LYS A 224 -27.17 5.33 -2.08
C LYS A 224 -27.24 4.26 -1.00
N LEU A 225 -26.28 3.32 -0.96
CA LEU A 225 -26.23 2.25 0.02
C LEU A 225 -26.06 2.78 1.44
N MET A 226 -25.16 3.75 1.62
CA MET A 226 -24.81 4.34 2.92
C MET A 226 -25.67 5.55 3.28
N ARG A 227 -26.53 6.03 2.35
CA ARG A 227 -27.35 7.24 2.47
C ARG A 227 -26.56 8.49 2.86
N THR A 228 -25.44 8.68 2.25
CA THR A 228 -24.69 9.93 2.28
C THR A 228 -24.89 10.67 0.97
N GLN A 229 -24.76 11.99 0.99
CA GLN A 229 -24.88 12.85 -0.21
C GLN A 229 -23.52 13.37 -0.67
N THR A 230 -22.47 13.04 0.06
CA THR A 230 -21.13 13.55 -0.19
C THR A 230 -20.09 12.43 -0.02
N PRO A 231 -18.97 12.51 -0.73
CA PRO A 231 -17.83 11.64 -0.48
C PRO A 231 -17.37 11.69 0.97
N GLY A 232 -16.85 10.59 1.46
CA GLY A 232 -16.25 10.49 2.79
C GLY A 232 -14.84 11.11 2.84
N GLY A 233 -14.25 11.38 1.67
CA GLY A 233 -12.93 11.98 1.57
C GLY A 233 -12.42 12.09 0.13
N ILE A 234 -11.19 12.57 0.01
CA ILE A 234 -10.46 12.71 -1.24
C ILE A 234 -9.13 11.97 -1.11
N ARG A 235 -8.86 11.01 -1.98
CA ARG A 235 -7.56 10.37 -2.13
C ARG A 235 -6.62 11.26 -2.91
N LEU A 236 -5.36 11.31 -2.51
CA LEU A 236 -4.33 12.13 -3.12
C LEU A 236 -3.15 11.26 -3.57
N LYS A 237 -2.68 11.50 -4.78
CA LYS A 237 -1.43 10.99 -5.30
C LYS A 237 -0.40 12.09 -5.34
N LEU A 238 0.76 11.85 -4.75
CA LEU A 238 1.90 12.78 -4.75
C LEU A 238 2.92 12.35 -5.79
N SER A 239 3.70 13.29 -6.27
CA SER A 239 4.86 13.01 -7.15
C SER A 239 5.87 12.08 -6.48
N ASN A 240 6.09 12.27 -5.18
CA ASN A 240 6.91 11.40 -4.35
C ASN A 240 6.11 10.99 -3.10
N MET A 241 5.90 9.70 -2.94
CA MET A 241 5.16 9.11 -1.82
C MET A 241 5.82 9.38 -0.45
N GLN A 242 7.14 9.53 -0.40
CA GLN A 242 7.87 9.79 0.84
C GLN A 242 7.51 11.15 1.45
N ASP A 243 7.00 12.07 0.65
CA ASP A 243 6.58 13.40 1.11
C ASP A 243 5.18 13.39 1.75
N ALA A 244 4.44 12.28 1.68
CA ALA A 244 3.08 12.20 2.17
C ALA A 244 2.91 12.60 3.66
N PRO A 245 3.77 12.20 4.61
CA PRO A 245 3.65 12.65 5.99
C PRO A 245 3.82 14.16 6.15
N ARG A 246 4.76 14.77 5.42
CA ARG A 246 5.00 16.21 5.45
C ARG A 246 3.81 16.95 4.84
N VAL A 247 3.39 16.55 3.65
CA VAL A 247 2.25 17.17 2.94
C VAL A 247 0.96 17.05 3.76
N ALA A 248 0.68 15.90 4.38
CA ALA A 248 -0.47 15.74 5.25
C ALA A 248 -0.42 16.67 6.48
N ALA A 249 0.76 16.85 7.09
CA ALA A 249 0.93 17.78 8.21
C ALA A 249 0.72 19.24 7.80
N GLU A 250 1.27 19.66 6.65
CA GLU A 250 1.10 21.01 6.11
C GLU A 250 -0.36 21.30 5.74
N LEU A 251 -1.04 20.35 5.09
CA LEU A 251 -2.47 20.47 4.78
C LEU A 251 -3.32 20.63 6.05
N ASN A 252 -3.05 19.88 7.12
CA ASN A 252 -3.78 19.99 8.37
C ASN A 252 -3.67 21.37 9.03
N ASN A 253 -2.57 22.10 8.79
CA ASN A 253 -2.41 23.46 9.28
C ASN A 253 -3.22 24.49 8.51
N GLN A 254 -3.65 24.17 7.30
CA GLN A 254 -4.31 25.11 6.37
C GLN A 254 -5.78 24.75 6.11
N MET A 255 -6.19 23.52 6.43
CA MET A 255 -7.55 23.07 6.18
C MET A 255 -8.57 23.62 7.19
N PRO A 256 -9.82 23.82 6.76
CA PRO A 256 -10.90 24.22 7.66
C PRO A 256 -11.21 23.09 8.66
N PRO A 257 -11.79 23.43 9.83
CA PRO A 257 -12.25 22.45 10.81
C PRO A 257 -13.22 21.43 10.17
N GLY A 258 -13.07 20.17 10.52
CA GLY A 258 -13.91 19.07 10.01
C GLY A 258 -13.32 18.31 8.82
N LEU A 259 -12.17 18.75 8.30
CA LEU A 259 -11.35 17.97 7.36
C LEU A 259 -10.04 17.56 8.04
N LEU A 260 -9.55 16.36 7.74
CA LEU A 260 -8.30 15.82 8.27
C LEU A 260 -7.49 15.16 7.16
N ALA A 261 -6.27 15.66 6.92
CA ALA A 261 -5.31 14.97 6.09
C ALA A 261 -4.60 13.88 6.88
N THR A 262 -4.54 12.70 6.30
CA THR A 262 -3.79 11.56 6.81
C THR A 262 -2.95 10.97 5.71
N ASP A 263 -1.87 10.30 6.07
CA ASP A 263 -0.95 9.67 5.13
C ASP A 263 -0.95 8.13 5.31
N TRP A 264 -0.36 7.43 4.34
CA TRP A 264 -0.27 5.98 4.32
C TRP A 264 0.40 5.39 5.58
N SER A 265 1.34 6.11 6.21
CA SER A 265 2.07 5.62 7.39
C SER A 265 1.21 5.65 8.65
N ARG A 266 0.35 6.66 8.80
CA ARG A 266 -0.59 6.77 9.92
C ARG A 266 -1.72 5.77 9.83
N GLN A 267 -2.23 5.50 8.62
CA GLN A 267 -3.29 4.51 8.41
C GLN A 267 -2.83 3.08 8.74
N ASN A 268 -1.54 2.80 8.55
CA ASN A 268 -0.95 1.47 8.75
C ASN A 268 0.09 1.45 9.88
N ARG A 269 -0.07 2.33 10.89
CA ARG A 269 0.91 2.50 11.98
C ARG A 269 1.30 1.19 12.65
N THR A 270 0.34 0.31 12.91
CA THR A 270 0.59 -0.98 13.58
C THR A 270 1.51 -1.88 12.75
N TRP A 271 1.38 -1.82 11.44
CA TRP A 271 2.18 -2.61 10.52
C TRP A 271 3.59 -2.05 10.39
N PHE A 272 3.72 -0.73 10.23
CA PHE A 272 5.03 -0.05 10.12
C PHE A 272 5.79 0.05 11.44
N ALA A 273 5.15 -0.12 12.58
CA ALA A 273 5.81 -0.20 13.88
C ALA A 273 6.45 -1.59 14.12
N ALA A 274 6.08 -2.60 13.34
CA ALA A 274 6.59 -3.97 13.46
C ALA A 274 7.70 -4.31 12.43
N VAL A 275 8.00 -3.38 11.50
CA VAL A 275 9.02 -3.51 10.45
C VAL A 275 10.12 -2.47 10.62
#